data_88a54cb15ea7870743e1aeb383915eab
#
_entry.id   88a54cb15ea7870743e1aeb383915eab
#
_cell.length_a   1.000
_cell.length_b   1.000
_cell.length_c   1.000
_cell.angle_alpha   90.00
_cell.angle_beta   90.00
_cell.angle_gamma   90.00
#
_symmetry.space_group_name_H-M   'P 1'
#
loop_
_entity.id
_entity.type
_entity.pdbx_description
1 polymer ?
#
loop_
_entity_poly.entity_id
_entity_poly.type
_entity_poly.pdbx_seq_one_letter_code
_entity_poly.pdbx_strand_id
1 'polypeptide(L)'
;YFLLIAFYAYFSYLLLLITLQYIPYNTDVAFLRIKQDVINIPFYKLAFFTHVYTAIFVLPAGFTQFSVYIRRNFPLIHKYTGWLYAAVVILLAGPSGLYMGIYANGGLISQASFCLLALLWIYFTVMAIVKVLQGDYKLHREFLIRSFALTLSAITLRAWKYLLVYMFEPRPMDVYQIVAWLEWIPN
;
A
#
# COMPACT_ATOMS: atom_id res chain seq x y z
N TYR A 1 -23.30 0.51 4.58
CA TYR A 1 -22.60 -0.22 3.49
C TYR A 1 -22.34 0.67 2.28
N PHE A 2 -23.32 1.46 1.81
CA PHE A 2 -23.17 2.35 0.64
C PHE A 2 -22.01 3.35 0.83
N LEU A 3 -21.95 4.05 1.96
CA LEU A 3 -20.88 4.99 2.28
C LEU A 3 -19.49 4.34 2.27
N LEU A 4 -19.38 3.11 2.76
CA LEU A 4 -18.13 2.34 2.73
C LEU A 4 -17.69 2.01 1.30
N ILE A 5 -18.62 1.55 0.46
CA ILE A 5 -18.34 1.27 -0.96
C ILE A 5 -17.92 2.57 -1.68
N ALA A 6 -18.66 3.66 -1.47
CA ALA A 6 -18.34 4.95 -2.05
C ALA A 6 -16.95 5.46 -1.61
N PHE A 7 -16.61 5.30 -0.32
CA PHE A 7 -15.29 5.64 0.23
C PHE A 7 -14.18 4.86 -0.48
N TYR A 8 -14.27 3.53 -0.56
CA TYR A 8 -13.24 2.73 -1.20
C TYR A 8 -13.16 2.94 -2.71
N ALA A 9 -14.29 3.14 -3.39
CA ALA A 9 -14.32 3.47 -4.81
C ALA A 9 -13.63 4.82 -5.08
N TYR A 10 -13.91 5.83 -4.25
CA TYR A 10 -13.28 7.14 -4.35
C TYR A 10 -11.75 7.07 -4.16
N PHE A 11 -11.27 6.38 -3.11
CA PHE A 11 -9.83 6.25 -2.90
C PHE A 11 -9.14 5.37 -3.93
N SER A 12 -9.80 4.33 -4.43
CA SER A 12 -9.29 3.54 -5.55
C SER A 12 -9.15 4.39 -6.81
N TYR A 13 -10.12 5.26 -7.07
CA TYR A 13 -10.06 6.23 -8.16
C TYR A 13 -8.92 7.24 -7.99
N LEU A 14 -8.72 7.78 -6.79
CA LEU A 14 -7.58 8.67 -6.52
C LEU A 14 -6.23 7.99 -6.74
N LEU A 15 -6.09 6.71 -6.33
CA LEU A 15 -4.88 5.93 -6.58
C LEU A 15 -4.68 5.69 -8.08
N LEU A 16 -5.75 5.44 -8.84
CA LEU A 16 -5.70 5.35 -10.29
C LEU A 16 -5.17 6.65 -10.92
N LEU A 17 -5.69 7.80 -10.51
CA LEU A 17 -5.21 9.10 -11.03
C LEU A 17 -3.72 9.31 -10.76
N ILE A 18 -3.21 8.88 -9.60
CA ILE A 18 -1.78 8.94 -9.29
C ILE A 18 -0.99 8.04 -10.23
N THR A 19 -1.47 6.83 -10.48
CA THR A 19 -0.81 5.87 -11.37
C THR A 19 -0.77 6.40 -12.81
N LEU A 20 -1.86 7.01 -13.28
CA LEU A 20 -1.97 7.57 -14.63
C LEU A 20 -0.99 8.72 -14.90
N GLN A 21 -0.48 9.41 -13.87
CA GLN A 21 0.54 10.46 -14.04
C GLN A 21 1.85 9.92 -14.64
N TYR A 22 2.09 8.62 -14.55
CA TYR A 22 3.28 7.93 -15.08
C TYR A 22 3.06 7.29 -16.45
N ILE A 23 1.94 7.61 -17.12
CA ILE A 23 1.61 7.16 -18.48
C ILE A 23 1.43 8.39 -19.39
N PRO A 24 2.21 8.54 -20.47
CA PRO A 24 3.31 7.67 -20.93
C PRO A 24 4.50 7.65 -19.95
N TYR A 25 5.35 6.64 -20.08
CA TYR A 25 6.54 6.48 -19.23
C TYR A 25 7.36 7.76 -19.15
N ASN A 26 7.49 8.31 -17.95
CA ASN A 26 8.24 9.53 -17.68
C ASN A 26 8.87 9.46 -16.29
N THR A 27 10.11 9.82 -16.17
CA THR A 27 10.87 9.82 -14.91
C THR A 27 11.02 11.20 -14.27
N ASP A 28 10.51 12.26 -14.91
CA ASP A 28 10.53 13.63 -14.39
C ASP A 28 9.10 14.15 -14.12
N VAL A 29 8.28 13.32 -13.50
CA VAL A 29 6.91 13.69 -13.13
C VAL A 29 6.58 13.27 -11.68
N ALA A 30 5.66 13.98 -11.09
CA ALA A 30 5.08 13.69 -9.78
C ALA A 30 6.14 13.36 -8.72
N PHE A 31 6.02 12.21 -8.05
CA PHE A 31 6.97 11.81 -7.01
C PHE A 31 8.38 11.54 -7.53
N LEU A 32 8.55 11.08 -8.77
CA LEU A 32 9.88 10.82 -9.32
C LEU A 32 10.70 12.10 -9.51
N ARG A 33 10.07 13.27 -9.68
CA ARG A 33 10.77 14.55 -9.76
C ARG A 33 11.63 14.86 -8.53
N ILE A 34 11.21 14.40 -7.35
CA ILE A 34 11.98 14.59 -6.11
C ILE A 34 12.90 13.40 -5.79
N LYS A 35 13.08 12.48 -6.75
CA LYS A 35 13.88 11.24 -6.63
C LYS A 35 14.99 11.15 -7.69
N GLN A 36 15.37 12.26 -8.26
CA GLN A 36 16.37 12.30 -9.34
C GLN A 36 17.78 11.87 -8.86
N ASP A 37 18.07 12.00 -7.57
CA ASP A 37 19.28 11.54 -6.91
C ASP A 37 19.43 10.00 -6.91
N VAL A 38 18.30 9.28 -6.83
CA VAL A 38 18.27 7.80 -6.74
C VAL A 38 17.74 7.12 -8.00
N ILE A 39 17.19 7.88 -8.95
CA ILE A 39 16.53 7.32 -10.14
C ILE A 39 17.43 6.41 -10.98
N ASN A 40 18.76 6.65 -10.96
CA ASN A 40 19.74 5.90 -11.71
C ASN A 40 20.38 4.76 -10.92
N ILE A 41 19.99 4.55 -9.66
CA ILE A 41 20.40 3.38 -8.90
C ILE A 41 19.84 2.12 -9.59
N PRO A 42 20.65 1.05 -9.72
CA PRO A 42 20.20 -0.21 -10.31
C PRO A 42 18.86 -0.65 -9.74
N PHE A 43 17.94 -1.07 -10.59
CA PHE A 43 16.59 -1.55 -10.23
C PHE A 43 15.63 -0.55 -9.58
N TYR A 44 16.03 0.71 -9.24
CA TYR A 44 15.11 1.66 -8.61
C TYR A 44 13.88 1.98 -9.49
N LYS A 45 14.13 2.24 -10.80
CA LYS A 45 13.05 2.47 -11.76
C LYS A 45 12.12 1.25 -11.86
N LEU A 46 12.70 0.05 -11.94
CA LEU A 46 11.93 -1.18 -12.01
C LEU A 46 11.06 -1.35 -10.74
N ALA A 47 11.64 -1.18 -9.56
CA ALA A 47 10.92 -1.27 -8.29
C ALA A 47 9.79 -0.21 -8.23
N PHE A 48 10.08 1.03 -8.59
CA PHE A 48 9.09 2.11 -8.56
C PHE A 48 7.89 1.81 -9.47
N PHE A 49 8.14 1.49 -10.74
CA PHE A 49 7.05 1.23 -11.69
C PHE A 49 6.31 -0.06 -11.38
N THR A 50 7.01 -1.11 -10.90
CA THR A 50 6.36 -2.32 -10.40
C THR A 50 5.42 -1.97 -9.25
N HIS A 51 5.89 -1.22 -8.25
CA HIS A 51 5.07 -0.81 -7.11
C HIS A 51 3.84 -0.01 -7.56
N VAL A 52 4.04 1.06 -8.32
CA VAL A 52 2.96 1.98 -8.72
C VAL A 52 1.89 1.29 -9.57
N TYR A 53 2.30 0.46 -10.53
CA TYR A 53 1.34 -0.19 -11.43
C TYR A 53 0.66 -1.42 -10.84
N THR A 54 1.23 -2.03 -9.79
CA THR A 54 0.62 -3.23 -9.19
C THR A 54 -0.13 -2.94 -7.89
N ALA A 55 0.36 -2.00 -7.07
CA ALA A 55 -0.29 -1.66 -5.79
C ALA A 55 -1.73 -1.13 -5.95
N ILE A 56 -2.05 -0.55 -7.11
CA ILE A 56 -3.42 -0.08 -7.40
C ILE A 56 -4.47 -1.19 -7.27
N PHE A 57 -4.12 -2.45 -7.54
CA PHE A 57 -5.04 -3.58 -7.47
C PHE A 57 -5.29 -4.06 -6.04
N VAL A 58 -4.40 -3.72 -5.10
CA VAL A 58 -4.44 -4.26 -3.73
C VAL A 58 -5.65 -3.74 -2.94
N LEU A 59 -5.94 -2.43 -3.05
CA LEU A 59 -7.04 -1.83 -2.31
C LEU A 59 -8.41 -2.41 -2.73
N PRO A 60 -8.81 -2.43 -4.02
CA PRO A 60 -10.08 -3.01 -4.43
C PRO A 60 -10.13 -4.53 -4.20
N ALA A 61 -9.03 -5.27 -4.44
CA ALA A 61 -8.98 -6.70 -4.18
C ALA A 61 -9.16 -7.01 -2.68
N GLY A 62 -8.46 -6.27 -1.81
CA GLY A 62 -8.56 -6.41 -0.36
C GLY A 62 -9.96 -6.08 0.15
N PHE A 63 -10.59 -5.03 -0.35
CA PHE A 63 -11.96 -4.68 0.04
C PHE A 63 -12.96 -5.82 -0.20
N THR A 64 -12.84 -6.56 -1.31
CA THR A 64 -13.73 -7.69 -1.58
C THR A 64 -13.62 -8.80 -0.53
N GLN A 65 -12.46 -8.92 0.16
CA GLN A 65 -12.21 -9.96 1.14
C GLN A 65 -13.06 -9.80 2.41
N PHE A 66 -13.44 -8.57 2.76
CA PHE A 66 -14.24 -8.27 3.95
C PHE A 66 -15.75 -8.28 3.70
N SER A 67 -16.19 -8.38 2.44
CA SER A 67 -17.59 -8.41 2.09
C SER A 67 -18.21 -9.80 2.39
N VAL A 68 -19.08 -9.85 3.39
CA VAL A 68 -19.86 -11.07 3.70
C VAL A 68 -20.75 -11.47 2.51
N TYR A 69 -21.29 -10.48 1.79
CA TYR A 69 -22.12 -10.70 0.62
C TYR A 69 -21.33 -11.39 -0.51
N ILE A 70 -20.13 -10.87 -0.85
CA ILE A 70 -19.27 -11.48 -1.88
C ILE A 70 -18.85 -12.89 -1.46
N ARG A 71 -18.41 -13.07 -0.22
CA ARG A 71 -17.98 -14.39 0.27
C ARG A 71 -19.09 -15.44 0.21
N ARG A 72 -20.36 -15.07 0.50
CA ARG A 72 -21.49 -16.00 0.50
C ARG A 72 -22.06 -16.27 -0.88
N ASN A 73 -22.24 -15.23 -1.69
CA ASN A 73 -22.93 -15.35 -2.98
C ASN A 73 -21.98 -15.54 -4.16
N PHE A 74 -20.72 -15.11 -4.04
CA PHE A 74 -19.71 -15.17 -5.10
C PHE A 74 -18.36 -15.71 -4.57
N PRO A 75 -18.30 -16.96 -4.07
CA PRO A 75 -17.10 -17.52 -3.45
C PRO A 75 -15.89 -17.57 -4.40
N LEU A 76 -16.12 -17.73 -5.69
CA LEU A 76 -15.04 -17.69 -6.68
C LEU A 76 -14.42 -16.29 -6.78
N ILE A 77 -15.22 -15.23 -6.75
CA ILE A 77 -14.70 -13.86 -6.74
C ILE A 77 -13.85 -13.64 -5.49
N HIS A 78 -14.35 -14.01 -4.31
CA HIS A 78 -13.59 -13.95 -3.06
C HIS A 78 -12.25 -14.69 -3.18
N LYS A 79 -12.24 -15.89 -3.72
CA LYS A 79 -11.03 -16.71 -3.89
C LYS A 79 -10.02 -16.05 -4.85
N TYR A 80 -10.46 -15.64 -6.05
CA TYR A 80 -9.55 -15.07 -7.06
C TYR A 80 -9.01 -13.70 -6.65
N THR A 81 -9.84 -12.83 -6.11
CA THR A 81 -9.38 -11.53 -5.62
C THR A 81 -8.48 -11.65 -4.39
N GLY A 82 -8.69 -12.68 -3.54
CA GLY A 82 -7.79 -13.01 -2.43
C GLY A 82 -6.42 -13.45 -2.92
N TRP A 83 -6.35 -14.32 -3.94
CA TRP A 83 -5.09 -14.71 -4.54
C TRP A 83 -4.42 -13.54 -5.28
N LEU A 84 -5.17 -12.69 -5.97
CA LEU A 84 -4.65 -11.48 -6.59
C LEU A 84 -4.02 -10.56 -5.53
N TYR A 85 -4.74 -10.30 -4.42
CA TYR A 85 -4.23 -9.52 -3.31
C TYR A 85 -2.90 -10.09 -2.79
N ALA A 86 -2.87 -11.38 -2.48
CA ALA A 86 -1.70 -12.04 -1.93
C ALA A 86 -0.51 -12.03 -2.91
N ALA A 87 -0.75 -12.37 -4.18
CA ALA A 87 0.30 -12.38 -5.20
C ALA A 87 0.91 -10.99 -5.41
N VAL A 88 0.07 -9.96 -5.52
CA VAL A 88 0.56 -8.58 -5.67
C VAL A 88 1.37 -8.15 -4.45
N VAL A 89 0.88 -8.39 -3.22
CA VAL A 89 1.59 -7.98 -2.00
C VAL A 89 2.90 -8.75 -1.83
N ILE A 90 2.88 -10.06 -1.99
CA ILE A 90 4.05 -10.91 -1.68
C ILE A 90 5.12 -10.84 -2.76
N LEU A 91 4.73 -10.80 -4.04
CA LEU A 91 5.66 -10.94 -5.16
C LEU A 91 6.03 -9.61 -5.84
N LEU A 92 5.18 -8.60 -5.76
CA LEU A 92 5.33 -7.38 -6.55
C LEU A 92 5.41 -6.12 -5.65
N ALA A 93 4.28 -5.69 -5.09
CA ALA A 93 4.18 -4.41 -4.39
C ALA A 93 4.97 -4.38 -3.07
N GLY A 94 5.00 -5.48 -2.32
CA GLY A 94 5.76 -5.57 -1.08
C GLY A 94 7.27 -5.50 -1.30
N PRO A 95 7.87 -6.40 -2.10
CA PRO A 95 9.31 -6.36 -2.39
C PRO A 95 9.76 -5.07 -3.07
N SER A 96 8.99 -4.54 -4.03
CA SER A 96 9.30 -3.26 -4.67
C SER A 96 9.18 -2.08 -3.71
N GLY A 97 8.16 -2.09 -2.84
CA GLY A 97 7.99 -1.10 -1.77
C GLY A 97 9.12 -1.15 -0.75
N LEU A 98 9.59 -2.35 -0.38
CA LEU A 98 10.75 -2.55 0.49
C LEU A 98 12.02 -1.93 -0.13
N TYR A 99 12.26 -2.22 -1.40
CA TYR A 99 13.41 -1.66 -2.12
C TYR A 99 13.35 -0.13 -2.17
N MET A 100 12.18 0.44 -2.48
CA MET A 100 11.99 1.91 -2.46
C MET A 100 12.15 2.50 -1.05
N GLY A 101 11.76 1.76 -0.01
CA GLY A 101 11.87 2.15 1.39
C GLY A 101 13.32 2.40 1.81
N ILE A 102 14.28 1.59 1.31
CA ILE A 102 15.73 1.76 1.56
C ILE A 102 16.21 3.15 1.09
N TYR A 103 15.62 3.68 0.04
CA TYR A 103 15.97 4.99 -0.54
C TYR A 103 14.93 6.07 -0.20
N ALA A 104 14.15 5.89 0.86
CA ALA A 104 13.14 6.88 1.26
C ALA A 104 13.80 8.20 1.68
N ASN A 105 13.15 9.32 1.37
CA ASN A 105 13.56 10.64 1.85
C ASN A 105 13.39 10.70 3.38
N GLY A 106 14.02 11.68 4.03
CA GLY A 106 13.94 11.82 5.50
C GLY A 106 14.94 10.97 6.28
N GLY A 107 15.89 10.31 5.59
CA GLY A 107 16.98 9.56 6.20
C GLY A 107 16.52 8.29 6.93
N LEU A 108 17.33 7.80 7.86
CA LEU A 108 17.13 6.53 8.56
C LEU A 108 15.76 6.40 9.23
N ILE A 109 15.19 7.50 9.73
CA ILE A 109 13.89 7.50 10.42
C ILE A 109 12.77 7.03 9.46
N SER A 110 12.70 7.63 8.27
CA SER A 110 11.69 7.27 7.27
C SER A 110 12.01 5.94 6.60
N GLN A 111 13.29 5.66 6.31
CA GLN A 111 13.75 4.41 5.72
C GLN A 111 13.35 3.22 6.60
N ALA A 112 13.61 3.32 7.92
CA ALA A 112 13.22 2.28 8.89
C ALA A 112 11.70 2.05 8.88
N SER A 113 10.91 3.13 8.85
CA SER A 113 9.46 3.02 8.84
C SER A 113 8.93 2.32 7.59
N PHE A 114 9.32 2.79 6.40
CA PHE A 114 8.84 2.18 5.14
C PHE A 114 9.32 0.75 4.95
N CYS A 115 10.55 0.43 5.38
CA CYS A 115 11.05 -0.94 5.32
C CYS A 115 10.28 -1.85 6.29
N LEU A 116 10.01 -1.38 7.51
CA LEU A 116 9.24 -2.14 8.49
C LEU A 116 7.80 -2.35 8.03
N LEU A 117 7.15 -1.30 7.50
CA LEU A 117 5.82 -1.39 6.88
C LEU A 117 5.79 -2.48 5.81
N ALA A 118 6.73 -2.47 4.86
CA ALA A 118 6.77 -3.44 3.76
C ALA A 118 6.99 -4.88 4.27
N LEU A 119 7.91 -5.07 5.22
CA LEU A 119 8.18 -6.39 5.82
C LEU A 119 6.97 -6.93 6.58
N LEU A 120 6.31 -6.10 7.40
CA LEU A 120 5.10 -6.50 8.13
C LEU A 120 3.94 -6.79 7.17
N TRP A 121 3.83 -6.01 6.09
CA TRP A 121 2.79 -6.23 5.08
C TRP A 121 2.94 -7.57 4.39
N ILE A 122 4.15 -7.91 3.94
CA ILE A 122 4.48 -9.23 3.39
C ILE A 122 4.21 -10.32 4.43
N TYR A 123 4.73 -10.16 5.65
CA TYR A 123 4.59 -11.15 6.72
C TYR A 123 3.12 -11.47 7.05
N PHE A 124 2.29 -10.46 7.30
CA PHE A 124 0.89 -10.69 7.62
C PHE A 124 0.11 -11.30 6.46
N THR A 125 0.46 -10.94 5.22
CA THR A 125 -0.16 -11.55 4.03
C THR A 125 0.22 -13.01 3.89
N VAL A 126 1.50 -13.37 4.05
CA VAL A 126 1.96 -14.75 4.03
C VAL A 126 1.28 -15.56 5.13
N MET A 127 1.23 -15.02 6.37
CA MET A 127 0.59 -15.71 7.48
C MET A 127 -0.92 -15.90 7.26
N ALA A 128 -1.61 -14.95 6.63
CA ALA A 128 -3.00 -15.13 6.25
C ALA A 128 -3.18 -16.30 5.28
N ILE A 129 -2.30 -16.46 4.28
CA ILE A 129 -2.33 -17.61 3.36
C ILE A 129 -2.01 -18.92 4.08
N VAL A 130 -0.96 -18.95 4.89
CA VAL A 130 -0.61 -20.17 5.67
C VAL A 130 -1.78 -20.63 6.52
N LYS A 131 -2.45 -19.69 7.20
CA LYS A 131 -3.58 -20.03 8.09
C LYS A 131 -4.81 -20.54 7.35
N VAL A 132 -5.15 -19.99 6.18
CA VAL A 132 -6.26 -20.53 5.39
C VAL A 132 -5.96 -21.92 4.84
N LEU A 133 -4.72 -22.18 4.43
CA LEU A 133 -4.30 -23.51 3.97
C LEU A 133 -4.30 -24.56 5.09
N GLN A 134 -4.09 -24.14 6.35
CA GLN A 134 -4.21 -24.99 7.55
C GLN A 134 -5.66 -25.17 8.00
N GLY A 135 -6.64 -24.52 7.37
CA GLY A 135 -8.05 -24.56 7.78
C GLY A 135 -8.38 -23.67 8.99
N ASP A 136 -7.41 -22.86 9.46
CA ASP A 136 -7.65 -21.93 10.57
C ASP A 136 -8.18 -20.59 10.03
N TYR A 137 -9.48 -20.56 9.75
CA TYR A 137 -10.17 -19.39 9.21
C TYR A 137 -10.21 -18.21 10.18
N LYS A 138 -10.09 -18.46 11.50
CA LYS A 138 -10.06 -17.39 12.50
C LYS A 138 -8.76 -16.62 12.40
N LEU A 139 -7.63 -17.30 12.50
CA LEU A 139 -6.32 -16.67 12.37
C LEU A 139 -6.08 -16.12 10.96
N HIS A 140 -6.56 -16.81 9.90
CA HIS A 140 -6.55 -16.24 8.54
C HIS A 140 -7.17 -14.84 8.51
N ARG A 141 -8.37 -14.68 9.06
CA ARG A 141 -9.07 -13.40 9.10
C ARG A 141 -8.30 -12.35 9.92
N GLU A 142 -7.74 -12.72 11.05
CA GLU A 142 -6.97 -11.82 11.91
C GLU A 142 -5.71 -11.29 11.19
N PHE A 143 -4.96 -12.16 10.54
CA PHE A 143 -3.79 -11.77 9.75
C PHE A 143 -4.17 -10.95 8.52
N LEU A 144 -5.28 -11.28 7.86
CA LEU A 144 -5.77 -10.51 6.72
C LEU A 144 -6.20 -9.09 7.13
N ILE A 145 -6.82 -8.91 8.29
CA ILE A 145 -7.16 -7.58 8.83
C ILE A 145 -5.89 -6.75 9.04
N ARG A 146 -4.85 -7.32 9.68
CA ARG A 146 -3.57 -6.64 9.88
C ARG A 146 -2.91 -6.27 8.55
N SER A 147 -2.87 -7.20 7.60
CA SER A 147 -2.34 -6.92 6.26
C SER A 147 -3.11 -5.80 5.56
N PHE A 148 -4.43 -5.81 5.63
CA PHE A 148 -5.25 -4.79 4.98
C PHE A 148 -5.18 -3.43 5.69
N ALA A 149 -5.01 -3.40 7.00
CA ALA A 149 -4.72 -2.18 7.75
C ALA A 149 -3.45 -1.49 7.21
N LEU A 150 -2.39 -2.28 6.94
CA LEU A 150 -1.17 -1.76 6.30
C LEU A 150 -1.40 -1.31 4.85
N THR A 151 -2.31 -1.94 4.11
CA THR A 151 -2.72 -1.46 2.78
C THR A 151 -3.35 -0.06 2.84
N LEU A 152 -4.07 0.25 3.90
CA LEU A 152 -4.69 1.57 4.09
C LEU A 152 -3.65 2.69 4.30
N SER A 153 -2.39 2.36 4.58
CA SER A 153 -1.31 3.34 4.69
C SER A 153 -1.22 4.25 3.46
N ALA A 154 -1.53 3.73 2.28
CA ALA A 154 -1.59 4.52 1.05
C ALA A 154 -2.61 5.68 1.12
N ILE A 155 -3.68 5.52 1.88
CA ILE A 155 -4.71 6.54 2.11
C ILE A 155 -4.31 7.44 3.29
N THR A 156 -3.96 6.83 4.41
CA THR A 156 -3.66 7.53 5.67
C THR A 156 -2.41 8.40 5.56
N LEU A 157 -1.39 8.00 4.76
CA LEU A 157 -0.24 8.85 4.41
C LEU A 157 -0.69 10.21 3.88
N ARG A 158 -1.61 10.19 2.91
CA ARG A 158 -2.10 11.41 2.27
C ARG A 158 -2.94 12.23 3.24
N ALA A 159 -3.82 11.57 3.98
CA ALA A 159 -4.67 12.22 4.97
C ALA A 159 -3.83 12.94 6.05
N TRP A 160 -2.86 12.26 6.64
CA TRP A 160 -1.96 12.86 7.63
C TRP A 160 -1.11 13.99 7.06
N LYS A 161 -0.58 13.79 5.84
CA LYS A 161 0.19 14.85 5.17
C LYS A 161 -0.63 16.12 5.00
N TYR A 162 -1.85 16.02 4.47
CA TYR A 162 -2.71 17.18 4.28
C TYR A 162 -3.08 17.82 5.62
N LEU A 163 -3.44 17.02 6.63
CA LEU A 163 -3.81 17.52 7.95
C LEU A 163 -2.66 18.30 8.61
N LEU A 164 -1.47 17.71 8.64
CA LEU A 164 -0.30 18.33 9.28
C LEU A 164 0.13 19.61 8.56
N VAL A 165 0.15 19.60 7.23
CA VAL A 165 0.51 20.79 6.46
C VAL A 165 -0.51 21.91 6.67
N TYR A 166 -1.81 21.58 6.67
CA TYR A 166 -2.88 22.57 6.86
C TYR A 166 -2.89 23.19 8.27
N MET A 167 -2.60 22.37 9.31
CA MET A 167 -2.70 22.84 10.70
C MET A 167 -1.43 23.54 11.21
N PHE A 168 -0.24 23.11 10.76
CA PHE A 168 1.02 23.48 11.39
C PHE A 168 2.05 24.08 10.44
N GLU A 169 1.85 24.02 9.12
CA GLU A 169 2.80 24.48 8.08
C GLU A 169 4.26 24.08 8.35
N PRO A 170 4.56 22.83 8.75
CA PRO A 170 5.88 22.40 9.15
C PRO A 170 6.81 22.29 7.92
N ARG A 171 8.13 22.20 8.19
CA ARG A 171 9.10 21.98 7.10
C ARG A 171 8.80 20.67 6.36
N PRO A 172 8.94 20.60 5.04
CA PRO A 172 8.57 19.42 4.25
C PRO A 172 9.23 18.12 4.72
N MET A 173 10.48 18.18 5.19
CA MET A 173 11.20 17.00 5.66
C MET A 173 10.68 16.49 7.01
N ASP A 174 10.30 17.39 7.91
CA ASP A 174 9.72 17.01 9.23
C ASP A 174 8.36 16.31 9.01
N VAL A 175 7.52 16.86 8.10
CA VAL A 175 6.26 16.20 7.71
C VAL A 175 6.52 14.80 7.18
N TYR A 176 7.51 14.66 6.31
CA TYR A 176 7.83 13.39 5.68
C TYR A 176 8.21 12.32 6.73
N GLN A 177 9.06 12.68 7.70
CA GLN A 177 9.46 11.77 8.77
C GLN A 177 8.29 11.39 9.69
N ILE A 178 7.47 12.36 10.08
CA ILE A 178 6.31 12.13 10.97
C ILE A 178 5.27 11.24 10.25
N VAL A 179 4.93 11.60 9.01
CA VAL A 179 3.92 10.88 8.24
C VAL A 179 4.35 9.45 7.91
N ALA A 180 5.64 9.20 7.72
CA ALA A 180 6.16 7.84 7.50
C ALA A 180 5.77 6.86 8.62
N TRP A 181 5.60 7.33 9.85
CA TRP A 181 5.14 6.50 10.98
C TRP A 181 3.63 6.57 11.19
N LEU A 182 3.04 7.76 11.06
CA LEU A 182 1.60 7.96 11.26
C LEU A 182 0.74 7.27 10.19
N GLU A 183 1.30 6.97 9.03
CA GLU A 183 0.53 6.35 7.93
C GLU A 183 0.04 4.94 8.23
N TRP A 184 0.72 4.19 9.10
CA TRP A 184 0.41 2.78 9.34
C TRP A 184 0.30 2.38 10.82
N ILE A 185 0.97 3.06 11.77
CA ILE A 185 0.89 2.72 13.20
C ILE A 185 -0.53 2.84 13.76
N PRO A 186 -1.32 3.88 13.44
CA PRO A 186 -2.67 4.00 13.96
C PRO A 186 -3.69 3.07 13.27
N ASN A 187 -3.36 2.49 12.12
CA ASN A 187 -4.26 1.62 11.37
C ASN A 187 -4.37 0.25 12.03
#